data_b0a18905d70f84ae8934f8d287adfa2e
#
_entry.id   b0a18905d70f84ae8934f8d287adfa2e
#
_cell.length_a   1.000
_cell.length_b   1.000
_cell.length_c   1.000
_cell.angle_alpha   90.00
_cell.angle_beta   90.00
_cell.angle_gamma   90.00
#
_symmetry.space_group_name_H-M   'P 1'
#
loop_
_entity.id
_entity.type
_entity.pdbx_description
1 polymer ?
#
loop_
_entity_poly.entity_id
_entity_poly.type
_entity_poly.pdbx_seq_one_letter_code
_entity_poly.pdbx_strand_id
1 'polypeptide(L)'
;VEEIVKIKSSFNVIDTIPDVEPGKHILLIDHEDSFVHTLANYIRSCGATVKTLRHGFSESIFDDERPDLVVLSPGPGRPKDFKVPETVHACVKRNIPIFGVCLGLQGIVEAFGGELNVLDYPQHGKPSQLIVTDSNSVLFKGLPETFAVGRYHSLYANPEKLPSQLKVTAITEDEVIMGIEHQSLPIAAVQFHPESIMTLTGNIGLAIIKNVVAKYTQYDKIILNT
;
A
#
# COMPACT_ATOMS: atom_id res chain seq x y z
N VAL A 1 0.09 -26.51 27.84
CA VAL A 1 1.27 -25.62 27.87
C VAL A 1 2.18 -25.92 26.67
N GLU A 2 2.33 -27.17 26.24
CA GLU A 2 3.15 -27.55 25.07
C GLU A 2 2.51 -27.15 23.72
N GLU A 3 1.19 -27.12 23.59
CA GLU A 3 0.53 -26.67 22.36
C GLU A 3 0.67 -25.16 22.12
N ILE A 4 0.70 -24.35 23.17
CA ILE A 4 0.90 -22.89 23.05
C ILE A 4 2.34 -22.56 22.63
N VAL A 5 3.31 -23.41 22.98
CA VAL A 5 4.71 -23.22 22.56
C VAL A 5 4.92 -23.59 21.09
N LYS A 6 4.17 -24.57 20.55
CA LYS A 6 4.24 -24.94 19.12
C LYS A 6 3.67 -23.90 18.18
N ILE A 7 2.70 -23.08 18.62
CA ILE A 7 2.14 -21.99 17.81
C ILE A 7 3.11 -20.80 17.71
N LYS A 8 4.06 -20.68 18.64
CA LYS A 8 5.08 -19.60 18.62
C LYS A 8 6.28 -19.83 17.71
N SER A 9 6.43 -21.02 17.14
CA SER A 9 7.61 -21.38 16.31
C SER A 9 7.35 -21.41 14.80
N SER A 10 6.19 -21.00 14.34
CA SER A 10 5.84 -21.05 12.91
C SER A 10 5.51 -19.68 12.34
N PHE A 11 6.25 -19.32 11.32
CA PHE A 11 6.14 -18.21 10.40
C PHE A 11 6.79 -16.89 10.83
N ASN A 12 8.10 -16.83 10.72
CA ASN A 12 8.77 -15.56 10.44
C ASN A 12 8.80 -15.35 8.92
N VAL A 13 7.67 -14.96 8.35
CA VAL A 13 7.52 -14.73 6.89
C VAL A 13 8.56 -13.75 6.37
N ILE A 14 9.03 -12.83 7.23
CA ILE A 14 10.01 -11.79 6.90
C ILE A 14 11.33 -12.38 6.40
N ASP A 15 11.78 -13.51 6.95
CA ASP A 15 13.06 -14.12 6.60
C ASP A 15 13.08 -14.73 5.18
N THR A 16 11.90 -14.92 4.58
CA THR A 16 11.76 -15.45 3.21
C THR A 16 11.70 -14.38 2.13
N ILE A 17 11.55 -13.11 2.51
CA ILE A 17 11.46 -12.00 1.58
C ILE A 17 12.86 -11.42 1.34
N PRO A 18 13.33 -11.27 0.09
CA PRO A 18 14.64 -10.70 -0.21
C PRO A 18 14.86 -9.34 0.44
N ASP A 19 16.08 -9.08 0.87
CA ASP A 19 16.44 -7.75 1.35
C ASP A 19 16.41 -6.73 0.19
N VAL A 20 16.12 -5.51 0.52
CA VAL A 20 16.12 -4.39 -0.43
C VAL A 20 17.58 -4.01 -0.71
N GLU A 21 17.90 -3.77 -1.98
CA GLU A 21 19.23 -3.28 -2.36
C GLU A 21 19.54 -1.94 -1.67
N PRO A 22 20.76 -1.76 -1.15
CA PRO A 22 21.16 -0.50 -0.54
C PRO A 22 21.03 0.70 -1.50
N GLY A 23 20.69 1.86 -0.95
CA GLY A 23 20.61 3.11 -1.71
C GLY A 23 19.27 3.39 -2.38
N LYS A 24 18.26 2.53 -2.21
CA LYS A 24 16.91 2.83 -2.70
C LYS A 24 16.31 4.01 -1.94
N HIS A 25 15.75 4.95 -2.70
CA HIS A 25 15.17 6.19 -2.20
C HIS A 25 13.65 6.20 -2.37
N ILE A 26 12.92 6.30 -1.25
CA ILE A 26 11.46 6.30 -1.23
C ILE A 26 10.95 7.66 -0.77
N LEU A 27 10.03 8.21 -1.54
CA LEU A 27 9.31 9.43 -1.20
C LEU A 27 7.96 9.06 -0.60
N LEU A 28 7.78 9.34 0.69
CA LEU A 28 6.52 9.15 1.41
C LEU A 28 5.75 10.46 1.43
N ILE A 29 4.59 10.49 0.78
CA ILE A 29 3.70 11.65 0.78
C ILE A 29 2.78 11.58 2.01
N ASP A 30 2.88 12.58 2.86
CA ASP A 30 2.12 12.70 4.10
C ASP A 30 0.81 13.46 3.84
N HIS A 31 -0.32 12.77 4.02
CA HIS A 31 -1.68 13.30 3.92
C HIS A 31 -2.31 13.54 5.31
N GLU A 32 -1.50 13.97 6.28
CA GLU A 32 -1.94 14.39 7.63
C GLU A 32 -2.45 13.25 8.52
N ASP A 33 -1.90 12.05 8.33
CA ASP A 33 -2.25 10.88 9.14
C ASP A 33 -1.23 10.63 10.27
N SER A 34 -1.72 10.17 11.41
CA SER A 34 -0.88 9.86 12.59
C SER A 34 0.04 8.65 12.38
N PHE A 35 -0.28 7.74 11.47
CA PHE A 35 0.50 6.53 11.18
C PHE A 35 1.67 6.75 10.20
N VAL A 36 1.82 7.94 9.62
CA VAL A 36 2.87 8.25 8.63
C VAL A 36 4.27 7.92 9.16
N HIS A 37 4.57 8.26 10.42
CA HIS A 37 5.88 7.97 11.01
C HIS A 37 6.13 6.46 11.19
N THR A 38 5.09 5.70 11.57
CA THR A 38 5.18 4.24 11.70
C THR A 38 5.39 3.59 10.34
N LEU A 39 4.65 4.04 9.31
CA LEU A 39 4.83 3.58 7.94
C LEU A 39 6.25 3.88 7.43
N ALA A 40 6.76 5.10 7.67
CA ALA A 40 8.15 5.46 7.35
C ALA A 40 9.17 4.54 8.03
N ASN A 41 8.94 4.18 9.29
CA ASN A 41 9.83 3.27 10.02
C ASN A 41 9.81 1.85 9.45
N TYR A 42 8.65 1.34 9.03
CA TYR A 42 8.56 0.04 8.37
C TYR A 42 9.35 0.02 7.07
N ILE A 43 9.23 1.08 6.26
CA ILE A 43 10.00 1.22 5.00
C ILE A 43 11.49 1.27 5.29
N ARG A 44 11.94 2.04 6.31
CA ARG A 44 13.36 2.09 6.71
C ARG A 44 13.87 0.74 7.20
N SER A 45 13.05 -0.02 7.92
CA SER A 45 13.43 -1.38 8.36
C SER A 45 13.64 -2.35 7.20
N CYS A 46 13.15 -2.05 6.01
CA CYS A 46 13.46 -2.79 4.78
C CYS A 46 14.79 -2.40 4.13
N GLY A 47 15.56 -1.46 4.71
CA GLY A 47 16.86 -1.03 4.18
C GLY A 47 16.82 0.18 3.23
N ALA A 48 15.64 0.74 2.95
CA ALA A 48 15.50 1.91 2.09
C ALA A 48 15.67 3.23 2.85
N THR A 49 16.10 4.29 2.16
CA THR A 49 16.04 5.66 2.66
C THR A 49 14.65 6.25 2.41
N VAL A 50 14.13 7.01 3.37
CA VAL A 50 12.77 7.59 3.27
C VAL A 50 12.83 9.09 3.50
N LYS A 51 12.36 9.85 2.51
CA LYS A 51 12.04 11.26 2.65
C LYS A 51 10.53 11.41 2.75
N THR A 52 10.06 12.07 3.82
CA THR A 52 8.64 12.35 4.02
C THR A 52 8.36 13.79 3.60
N LEU A 53 7.35 13.97 2.76
CA LEU A 53 6.89 15.27 2.29
C LEU A 53 5.41 15.44 2.58
N ARG A 54 5.05 16.59 3.16
CA ARG A 54 3.66 17.00 3.28
C ARG A 54 3.08 17.26 1.88
N HIS A 55 1.82 16.88 1.66
CA HIS A 55 1.08 17.17 0.42
C HIS A 55 1.14 18.67 0.04
N GLY A 56 0.79 19.00 -1.21
CA GLY A 56 0.79 20.40 -1.69
C GLY A 56 2.12 20.91 -2.25
N PHE A 57 3.08 19.99 -2.50
CA PHE A 57 4.36 20.29 -3.17
C PHE A 57 4.20 20.51 -4.69
N SER A 58 5.24 21.06 -5.31
CA SER A 58 5.33 21.12 -6.78
C SER A 58 5.69 19.75 -7.37
N GLU A 59 5.10 19.40 -8.52
CA GLU A 59 5.44 18.14 -9.22
C GLU A 59 6.92 18.03 -9.60
N SER A 60 7.66 19.15 -9.69
CA SER A 60 9.11 19.16 -9.96
C SER A 60 9.89 18.34 -8.94
N ILE A 61 9.34 18.13 -7.75
CA ILE A 61 9.97 17.31 -6.71
C ILE A 61 10.30 15.89 -7.20
N PHE A 62 9.48 15.32 -8.08
CA PHE A 62 9.73 13.99 -8.63
C PHE A 62 10.92 13.97 -9.58
N ASP A 63 11.21 15.09 -10.25
CA ASP A 63 12.35 15.25 -11.14
C ASP A 63 13.62 15.54 -10.33
N ASP A 64 13.50 16.28 -9.23
CA ASP A 64 14.59 16.62 -8.32
C ASP A 64 15.01 15.42 -7.47
N GLU A 65 14.07 14.75 -6.82
CA GLU A 65 14.30 13.62 -5.90
C GLU A 65 14.52 12.28 -6.60
N ARG A 66 13.93 12.08 -7.78
CA ARG A 66 14.00 10.83 -8.56
C ARG A 66 13.77 9.57 -7.73
N PRO A 67 12.67 9.49 -6.99
CA PRO A 67 12.43 8.37 -6.08
C PRO A 67 12.31 7.05 -6.84
N ASP A 68 12.75 5.96 -6.21
CA ASP A 68 12.55 4.60 -6.73
C ASP A 68 11.12 4.10 -6.50
N LEU A 69 10.42 4.68 -5.52
CA LEU A 69 9.04 4.39 -5.18
C LEU A 69 8.43 5.63 -4.51
N VAL A 70 7.19 5.95 -4.87
CA VAL A 70 6.35 6.91 -4.13
C VAL A 70 5.34 6.13 -3.29
N VAL A 71 5.28 6.44 -2.00
CA VAL A 71 4.28 5.89 -1.09
C VAL A 71 3.27 6.98 -0.74
N LEU A 72 1.99 6.70 -0.98
CA LEU A 72 0.87 7.56 -0.64
C LEU A 72 0.31 7.13 0.71
N SER A 73 0.47 7.95 1.73
CA SER A 73 0.07 7.64 3.11
C SER A 73 -1.46 7.53 3.26
N PRO A 74 -1.93 6.97 4.38
CA PRO A 74 -3.28 7.24 4.86
C PRO A 74 -3.53 8.74 5.02
N GLY A 75 -4.79 9.12 5.20
CA GLY A 75 -5.18 10.50 5.46
C GLY A 75 -6.67 10.63 5.78
N PRO A 76 -7.11 11.74 6.37
CA PRO A 76 -8.51 12.03 6.62
C PRO A 76 -9.21 12.50 5.33
N GLY A 77 -10.55 12.58 5.36
CA GLY A 77 -11.32 13.18 4.28
C GLY A 77 -11.36 12.37 2.99
N ARG A 78 -11.17 13.03 1.87
CA ARG A 78 -11.21 12.43 0.53
C ARG A 78 -9.90 12.62 -0.23
N PRO A 79 -9.54 11.72 -1.15
CA PRO A 79 -8.29 11.82 -1.92
C PRO A 79 -8.12 13.15 -2.66
N LYS A 80 -9.22 13.69 -3.20
CA LYS A 80 -9.22 14.99 -3.91
C LYS A 80 -8.85 16.18 -3.03
N ASP A 81 -9.11 16.10 -1.73
CA ASP A 81 -8.78 17.18 -0.78
C ASP A 81 -7.25 17.37 -0.67
N PHE A 82 -6.51 16.32 -0.98
CA PHE A 82 -5.04 16.25 -0.97
C PHE A 82 -4.42 16.15 -2.37
N LYS A 83 -5.22 16.27 -3.44
CA LYS A 83 -4.78 16.10 -4.83
C LYS A 83 -4.06 14.76 -5.09
N VAL A 84 -4.54 13.69 -4.44
CA VAL A 84 -3.93 12.35 -4.60
C VAL A 84 -4.02 11.86 -6.04
N PRO A 85 -5.16 11.99 -6.77
CA PRO A 85 -5.24 11.59 -8.18
C PRO A 85 -4.21 12.30 -9.07
N GLU A 86 -3.98 13.61 -8.86
CA GLU A 86 -2.99 14.39 -9.60
C GLU A 86 -1.57 13.90 -9.30
N THR A 87 -1.29 13.56 -8.04
CA THR A 87 0.00 12.98 -7.64
C THR A 87 0.23 11.62 -8.32
N VAL A 88 -0.80 10.77 -8.40
CA VAL A 88 -0.75 9.49 -9.13
C VAL A 88 -0.43 9.73 -10.61
N HIS A 89 -1.13 10.63 -11.27
CA HIS A 89 -0.88 10.97 -12.68
C HIS A 89 0.54 11.49 -12.92
N ALA A 90 1.05 12.34 -12.00
CA ALA A 90 2.42 12.86 -12.09
C ALA A 90 3.48 11.75 -11.98
N CYS A 91 3.25 10.73 -11.12
CA CYS A 91 4.10 9.55 -11.00
C CYS A 91 4.01 8.66 -12.25
N VAL A 92 2.80 8.37 -12.73
CA VAL A 92 2.56 7.55 -13.93
C VAL A 92 3.29 8.15 -15.14
N LYS A 93 3.17 9.47 -15.35
CA LYS A 93 3.84 10.19 -16.44
C LYS A 93 5.37 10.02 -16.39
N ARG A 94 5.94 9.79 -15.23
CA ARG A 94 7.40 9.63 -15.00
C ARG A 94 7.83 8.17 -14.83
N ASN A 95 6.92 7.21 -15.02
CA ASN A 95 7.15 5.79 -14.75
C ASN A 95 7.69 5.52 -13.33
N ILE A 96 7.23 6.29 -12.35
CA ILE A 96 7.59 6.10 -10.94
C ILE A 96 6.62 5.09 -10.32
N PRO A 97 7.12 4.00 -9.71
CA PRO A 97 6.29 3.05 -8.98
C PRO A 97 5.51 3.71 -7.83
N ILE A 98 4.31 3.21 -7.55
CA ILE A 98 3.42 3.77 -6.53
C ILE A 98 2.92 2.66 -5.59
N PHE A 99 2.95 2.94 -4.29
CA PHE A 99 2.24 2.16 -3.29
C PHE A 99 1.28 3.05 -2.49
N GLY A 100 0.00 2.69 -2.43
CA GLY A 100 -1.02 3.45 -1.70
C GLY A 100 -1.51 2.72 -0.45
N VAL A 101 -1.70 3.47 0.65
CA VAL A 101 -2.29 2.97 1.89
C VAL A 101 -3.56 3.77 2.21
N CYS A 102 -4.69 3.10 2.40
CA CYS A 102 -5.98 3.66 2.77
C CYS A 102 -6.42 4.79 1.82
N LEU A 103 -6.25 6.06 2.17
CA LEU A 103 -6.48 7.21 1.29
C LEU A 103 -5.70 7.09 -0.03
N GLY A 104 -4.48 6.53 0.03
CA GLY A 104 -3.65 6.29 -1.15
C GLY A 104 -4.29 5.30 -2.13
N LEU A 105 -4.90 4.20 -1.64
CA LEU A 105 -5.67 3.28 -2.47
C LEU A 105 -6.85 4.00 -3.14
N GLN A 106 -7.60 4.74 -2.34
CA GLN A 106 -8.77 5.48 -2.81
C GLN A 106 -8.41 6.48 -3.90
N GLY A 107 -7.30 7.20 -3.74
CA GLY A 107 -6.81 8.13 -4.73
C GLY A 107 -6.32 7.47 -6.03
N ILE A 108 -5.72 6.28 -5.93
CA ILE A 108 -5.37 5.48 -7.11
C ILE A 108 -6.64 5.05 -7.86
N VAL A 109 -7.68 4.60 -7.16
CA VAL A 109 -8.96 4.22 -7.79
C VAL A 109 -9.56 5.42 -8.53
N GLU A 110 -9.64 6.60 -7.90
CA GLU A 110 -10.15 7.83 -8.54
C GLU A 110 -9.27 8.27 -9.74
N ALA A 111 -7.95 8.16 -9.63
CA ALA A 111 -7.02 8.53 -10.71
C ALA A 111 -7.23 7.72 -11.99
N PHE A 112 -7.63 6.46 -11.87
CA PHE A 112 -7.95 5.60 -13.01
C PHE A 112 -9.43 5.66 -13.42
N GLY A 113 -10.23 6.58 -12.85
CA GLY A 113 -11.62 6.82 -13.22
C GLY A 113 -12.64 5.95 -12.46
N GLY A 114 -12.24 5.30 -11.37
CA GLY A 114 -13.14 4.60 -10.47
C GLY A 114 -13.88 5.51 -9.50
N GLU A 115 -14.82 4.94 -8.78
CA GLU A 115 -15.65 5.64 -7.81
C GLU A 115 -15.47 5.07 -6.40
N LEU A 116 -15.74 5.90 -5.40
CA LEU A 116 -15.72 5.51 -3.99
C LEU A 116 -17.14 5.50 -3.43
N ASN A 117 -17.43 4.50 -2.59
CA ASN A 117 -18.64 4.43 -1.78
C ASN A 117 -18.33 4.73 -0.30
N VAL A 118 -19.38 4.93 0.47
CA VAL A 118 -19.32 5.12 1.93
C VAL A 118 -19.89 3.87 2.60
N LEU A 119 -19.18 3.32 3.59
CA LEU A 119 -19.70 2.23 4.42
C LEU A 119 -20.86 2.72 5.29
N ASP A 120 -21.90 1.91 5.40
CA ASP A 120 -23.02 2.19 6.31
C ASP A 120 -22.55 2.29 7.77
N TYR A 121 -21.55 1.51 8.12
CA TYR A 121 -20.92 1.49 9.44
C TYR A 121 -19.41 1.71 9.32
N PRO A 122 -18.92 2.94 9.60
CA PRO A 122 -17.49 3.26 9.54
C PRO A 122 -16.66 2.31 10.40
N GLN A 123 -15.53 1.90 9.85
CA GLN A 123 -14.56 1.07 10.54
C GLN A 123 -13.45 1.95 11.13
N HIS A 124 -13.37 2.02 12.46
CA HIS A 124 -12.35 2.81 13.16
C HIS A 124 -11.68 1.92 14.21
N GLY A 125 -10.48 1.44 13.91
CA GLY A 125 -9.71 0.58 14.81
C GLY A 125 -10.37 -0.77 15.07
N LYS A 126 -10.96 -1.38 14.03
CA LYS A 126 -11.57 -2.71 14.12
C LYS A 126 -10.77 -3.72 13.30
N PRO A 127 -10.50 -4.91 13.87
CA PRO A 127 -9.94 -6.00 13.10
C PRO A 127 -10.99 -6.55 12.12
N SER A 128 -10.54 -6.92 10.92
CA SER A 128 -11.35 -7.64 9.94
C SER A 128 -10.51 -8.76 9.33
N GLN A 129 -11.18 -9.86 8.96
CA GLN A 129 -10.52 -10.95 8.26
C GLN A 129 -10.35 -10.55 6.79
N LEU A 130 -9.11 -10.53 6.32
CA LEU A 130 -8.76 -10.35 4.92
C LEU A 130 -8.65 -11.72 4.25
N ILE A 131 -9.11 -11.80 3.02
CA ILE A 131 -9.05 -12.98 2.15
C ILE A 131 -8.25 -12.56 0.90
N VAL A 132 -7.12 -13.20 0.65
CA VAL A 132 -6.33 -13.02 -0.57
C VAL A 132 -7.06 -13.68 -1.74
N THR A 133 -7.37 -12.93 -2.78
CA THR A 133 -8.09 -13.40 -3.97
C THR A 133 -7.18 -13.67 -5.17
N ASP A 134 -5.93 -13.20 -5.10
CA ASP A 134 -4.92 -13.44 -6.12
C ASP A 134 -3.63 -13.99 -5.51
N SER A 135 -3.38 -15.28 -5.71
CA SER A 135 -2.18 -15.96 -5.22
C SER A 135 -0.87 -15.46 -5.86
N ASN A 136 -0.95 -14.74 -6.99
CA ASN A 136 0.21 -14.15 -7.67
C ASN A 136 0.46 -12.70 -7.26
N SER A 137 -0.33 -12.16 -6.33
CA SER A 137 -0.17 -10.80 -5.84
C SER A 137 1.23 -10.57 -5.28
N VAL A 138 1.85 -9.46 -5.68
CA VAL A 138 3.10 -8.98 -5.10
C VAL A 138 2.90 -8.63 -3.63
N LEU A 139 1.78 -7.98 -3.30
CA LEU A 139 1.47 -7.53 -1.93
C LEU A 139 1.51 -8.67 -0.92
N PHE A 140 0.91 -9.81 -1.28
CA PHE A 140 0.64 -10.92 -0.35
C PHE A 140 1.54 -12.13 -0.56
N LYS A 141 2.60 -11.97 -1.33
CA LYS A 141 3.57 -13.07 -1.58
C LYS A 141 4.13 -13.63 -0.29
N GLY A 142 4.01 -14.95 -0.10
CA GLY A 142 4.50 -15.66 1.09
C GLY A 142 3.63 -15.51 2.33
N LEU A 143 2.50 -14.79 2.26
CA LEU A 143 1.54 -14.65 3.35
C LEU A 143 0.46 -15.74 3.30
N PRO A 144 -0.22 -16.00 4.45
CA PRO A 144 -1.38 -16.86 4.47
C PRO A 144 -2.49 -16.34 3.54
N GLU A 145 -3.37 -17.23 3.07
CA GLU A 145 -4.54 -16.83 2.27
C GLU A 145 -5.54 -15.98 3.04
N THR A 146 -5.56 -16.10 4.37
CA THR A 146 -6.44 -15.30 5.25
C THR A 146 -5.67 -14.83 6.49
N PHE A 147 -5.89 -13.58 6.89
CA PHE A 147 -5.31 -13.00 8.10
C PHE A 147 -6.07 -11.76 8.56
N ALA A 148 -5.87 -11.39 9.83
CA ALA A 148 -6.51 -10.20 10.41
C ALA A 148 -5.77 -8.92 10.02
N VAL A 149 -6.53 -7.86 9.69
CA VAL A 149 -6.01 -6.52 9.37
C VAL A 149 -6.79 -5.44 10.13
N GLY A 150 -6.13 -4.32 10.43
CA GLY A 150 -6.74 -3.15 11.06
C GLY A 150 -7.39 -2.22 10.03
N ARG A 151 -8.68 -1.92 10.21
CA ARG A 151 -9.43 -0.98 9.36
C ARG A 151 -9.68 0.34 10.07
N TYR A 152 -9.51 1.45 9.36
CA TYR A 152 -9.69 2.81 9.85
C TYR A 152 -10.32 3.71 8.78
N HIS A 153 -11.37 3.23 8.11
CA HIS A 153 -11.96 3.95 6.97
C HIS A 153 -13.48 3.89 6.95
N SER A 154 -14.09 4.89 6.33
CA SER A 154 -15.49 4.91 5.94
C SER A 154 -15.68 4.91 4.42
N LEU A 155 -14.69 5.42 3.66
CA LEU A 155 -14.68 5.33 2.21
C LEU A 155 -14.03 4.02 1.75
N TYR A 156 -14.53 3.47 0.64
CA TYR A 156 -13.96 2.28 0.00
C TYR A 156 -14.19 2.31 -1.50
N ALA A 157 -13.37 1.58 -2.25
CA ALA A 157 -13.50 1.45 -3.70
C ALA A 157 -14.81 0.73 -4.05
N ASN A 158 -15.64 1.35 -4.91
CA ASN A 158 -16.87 0.74 -5.41
C ASN A 158 -16.53 -0.43 -6.35
N PRO A 159 -16.87 -1.69 -6.01
CA PRO A 159 -16.53 -2.85 -6.83
C PRO A 159 -17.15 -2.80 -8.24
N GLU A 160 -18.37 -2.24 -8.37
CA GLU A 160 -19.09 -2.12 -9.64
C GLU A 160 -18.48 -1.06 -10.58
N LYS A 161 -17.69 -0.14 -10.02
CA LYS A 161 -17.06 0.98 -10.72
C LYS A 161 -15.54 0.93 -10.66
N LEU A 162 -14.97 -0.23 -10.30
CA LEU A 162 -13.52 -0.40 -10.31
C LEU A 162 -13.03 -0.42 -11.76
N PRO A 163 -12.03 0.42 -12.11
CA PRO A 163 -11.45 0.42 -13.46
C PRO A 163 -10.83 -0.93 -13.82
N SER A 164 -11.04 -1.36 -15.06
CA SER A 164 -10.53 -2.66 -15.53
C SER A 164 -9.01 -2.80 -15.49
N GLN A 165 -8.27 -1.68 -15.43
CA GLN A 165 -6.83 -1.69 -15.28
C GLN A 165 -6.37 -2.10 -13.86
N LEU A 166 -7.25 -2.01 -12.88
CA LEU A 166 -6.98 -2.36 -11.49
C LEU A 166 -7.54 -3.75 -11.17
N LYS A 167 -6.67 -4.65 -10.75
CA LYS A 167 -7.03 -6.00 -10.34
C LYS A 167 -7.21 -6.04 -8.83
N VAL A 168 -8.32 -6.61 -8.35
CA VAL A 168 -8.52 -6.90 -6.93
C VAL A 168 -7.64 -8.07 -6.53
N THR A 169 -6.88 -7.90 -5.45
CA THR A 169 -5.94 -8.91 -4.93
C THR A 169 -6.32 -9.41 -3.55
N ALA A 170 -7.19 -8.67 -2.83
CA ALA A 170 -7.75 -9.09 -1.55
C ALA A 170 -9.08 -8.38 -1.26
N ILE A 171 -9.94 -9.06 -0.51
CA ILE A 171 -11.22 -8.55 0.00
C ILE A 171 -11.39 -8.92 1.48
N THR A 172 -12.40 -8.36 2.12
CA THR A 172 -12.91 -8.83 3.41
C THR A 172 -14.16 -9.68 3.23
N GLU A 173 -14.63 -10.34 4.30
CA GLU A 173 -15.86 -11.15 4.27
C GLU A 173 -17.11 -10.32 3.89
N ASP A 174 -17.11 -9.02 4.16
CA ASP A 174 -18.12 -8.04 3.73
C ASP A 174 -17.88 -7.50 2.31
N GLU A 175 -17.07 -8.21 1.50
CA GLU A 175 -16.76 -7.93 0.10
C GLU A 175 -16.13 -6.56 -0.18
N VAL A 176 -15.58 -5.91 0.85
CA VAL A 176 -14.86 -4.64 0.67
C VAL A 176 -13.47 -4.91 0.09
N ILE A 177 -13.11 -4.21 -0.98
CA ILE A 177 -11.80 -4.31 -1.61
C ILE A 177 -10.72 -3.84 -0.63
N MET A 178 -9.77 -4.75 -0.34
CA MET A 178 -8.67 -4.52 0.60
C MET A 178 -7.30 -4.43 -0.06
N GLY A 179 -7.16 -4.94 -1.27
CA GLY A 179 -5.91 -4.87 -2.04
C GLY A 179 -6.18 -4.75 -3.51
N ILE A 180 -5.41 -3.91 -4.19
CA ILE A 180 -5.43 -3.75 -5.65
C ILE A 180 -4.00 -3.69 -6.19
N GLU A 181 -3.84 -4.18 -7.42
CA GLU A 181 -2.63 -4.01 -8.22
C GLU A 181 -3.02 -3.59 -9.64
N HIS A 182 -2.24 -2.69 -10.25
CA HIS A 182 -2.43 -2.35 -11.65
C HIS A 182 -1.88 -3.47 -12.54
N GLN A 183 -2.60 -3.82 -13.61
CA GLN A 183 -2.26 -4.97 -14.46
C GLN A 183 -0.95 -4.85 -15.23
N SER A 184 -0.48 -3.62 -15.50
CA SER A 184 0.72 -3.38 -16.32
C SER A 184 1.69 -2.35 -15.73
N LEU A 185 1.24 -1.43 -14.88
CA LEU A 185 2.09 -0.43 -14.23
C LEU A 185 2.53 -0.93 -12.84
N PRO A 186 3.68 -0.46 -12.34
CA PRO A 186 4.17 -0.81 -11.01
C PRO A 186 3.40 -0.05 -9.92
N ILE A 187 2.11 -0.34 -9.79
CA ILE A 187 1.20 0.31 -8.84
C ILE A 187 0.46 -0.75 -8.04
N ALA A 188 0.52 -0.63 -6.73
CA ALA A 188 -0.24 -1.45 -5.81
C ALA A 188 -0.78 -0.62 -4.65
N ALA A 189 -1.83 -1.09 -3.99
CA ALA A 189 -2.36 -0.41 -2.82
C ALA A 189 -3.17 -1.34 -1.92
N VAL A 190 -3.26 -0.94 -0.64
CA VAL A 190 -4.09 -1.60 0.37
C VAL A 190 -5.03 -0.60 1.04
N GLN A 191 -6.26 -1.05 1.37
CA GLN A 191 -7.26 -0.23 2.06
C GLN A 191 -7.06 -0.22 3.57
N PHE A 192 -6.50 -1.28 4.12
CA PHE A 192 -6.18 -1.42 5.54
C PHE A 192 -4.83 -0.75 5.87
N HIS A 193 -4.50 -0.71 7.16
CA HIS A 193 -3.26 -0.13 7.66
C HIS A 193 -2.24 -1.23 7.99
N PRO A 194 -1.25 -1.50 7.11
CA PRO A 194 -0.23 -2.51 7.37
C PRO A 194 0.66 -2.15 8.56
N GLU A 195 0.80 -0.85 8.87
CA GLU A 195 1.57 -0.31 9.99
C GLU A 195 0.81 -0.35 11.33
N SER A 196 -0.48 -0.70 11.31
CA SER A 196 -1.30 -0.79 12.52
C SER A 196 -0.92 -1.98 13.39
N ILE A 197 -0.97 -1.78 14.71
CA ILE A 197 -0.80 -2.86 15.70
C ILE A 197 -1.79 -4.02 15.48
N MET A 198 -2.95 -3.76 14.90
CA MET A 198 -3.95 -4.79 14.57
C MET A 198 -3.54 -5.69 13.40
N THR A 199 -2.55 -5.27 12.61
CA THR A 199 -1.98 -6.04 11.48
C THR A 199 -0.63 -6.68 11.86
N LEU A 200 -0.19 -6.54 13.11
CA LEU A 200 1.13 -7.00 13.57
C LEU A 200 1.25 -8.51 13.74
N THR A 201 0.15 -9.26 13.88
CA THR A 201 0.22 -10.70 14.10
C THR A 201 1.04 -11.39 13.01
N GLY A 202 2.13 -12.06 13.39
CA GLY A 202 3.05 -12.70 12.45
C GLY A 202 3.87 -11.74 11.58
N ASN A 203 3.99 -10.46 11.97
CA ASN A 203 4.68 -9.41 11.20
C ASN A 203 4.11 -9.19 9.79
N ILE A 204 2.85 -9.52 9.56
CA ILE A 204 2.19 -9.47 8.25
C ILE A 204 2.31 -8.08 7.62
N GLY A 205 2.05 -7.02 8.39
CA GLY A 205 2.14 -5.66 7.87
C GLY A 205 3.54 -5.29 7.38
N LEU A 206 4.58 -5.66 8.14
CA LEU A 206 5.96 -5.45 7.73
C LEU A 206 6.34 -6.31 6.51
N ALA A 207 5.83 -7.54 6.41
CA ALA A 207 6.06 -8.39 5.26
C ALA A 207 5.44 -7.82 3.98
N ILE A 208 4.24 -7.23 4.05
CA ILE A 208 3.62 -6.53 2.91
C ILE A 208 4.49 -5.36 2.46
N ILE A 209 4.94 -4.50 3.39
CA ILE A 209 5.83 -3.38 3.06
C ILE A 209 7.13 -3.88 2.44
N LYS A 210 7.74 -4.94 2.99
CA LYS A 210 8.98 -5.54 2.45
C LYS A 210 8.76 -6.08 1.04
N ASN A 211 7.65 -6.78 0.77
CA ASN A 211 7.28 -7.25 -0.58
C ASN A 211 7.21 -6.09 -1.59
N VAL A 212 6.51 -5.01 -1.22
CA VAL A 212 6.36 -3.82 -2.06
C VAL A 212 7.69 -3.17 -2.34
N VAL A 213 8.48 -2.88 -1.29
CA VAL A 213 9.76 -2.18 -1.42
C VAL A 213 10.74 -3.03 -2.24
N ALA A 214 10.87 -4.33 -1.96
CA ALA A 214 11.75 -5.22 -2.71
C ALA A 214 11.37 -5.31 -4.19
N LYS A 215 10.07 -5.38 -4.51
CA LYS A 215 9.62 -5.54 -5.91
C LYS A 215 9.69 -4.23 -6.69
N TYR A 216 9.15 -3.16 -6.14
CA TYR A 216 8.95 -1.94 -6.91
C TYR A 216 10.19 -1.04 -6.97
N THR A 217 11.10 -1.11 -6.01
CA THR A 217 12.37 -0.39 -6.12
C THR A 217 13.37 -1.03 -7.11
N GLN A 218 13.11 -2.27 -7.54
CA GLN A 218 13.86 -2.94 -8.59
C GLN A 218 13.24 -2.74 -9.99
N TYR A 219 12.14 -1.99 -10.08
CA TYR A 219 11.50 -1.69 -11.35
C TYR A 219 12.41 -0.79 -12.17
N ASP A 220 12.92 -1.33 -13.28
CA ASP A 220 13.71 -0.54 -14.22
C ASP A 220 12.83 0.56 -14.80
N LYS A 221 13.25 1.81 -14.61
CA LYS A 221 12.66 2.97 -15.27
C LYS A 221 13.07 2.87 -16.75
N ILE A 222 12.38 2.02 -17.51
CA ILE A 222 12.57 1.96 -18.96
C ILE A 222 12.19 3.34 -19.48
N ILE A 223 13.20 4.11 -19.82
CA ILE A 223 13.05 5.35 -20.57
C ILE A 223 12.50 4.90 -21.92
N LEU A 224 11.20 5.06 -22.12
CA LEU A 224 10.60 4.98 -23.44
C LEU A 224 11.16 6.19 -24.23
N ASN A 225 12.33 6.01 -24.82
CA ASN A 225 12.82 6.87 -25.90
C ASN A 225 11.96 6.55 -27.11
N THR A 226 10.87 7.30 -27.28
CA THR A 226 10.12 7.44 -28.53
C THR A 226 9.88 8.91 -28.81
#